data_a5546f371c6f4de60b352a9e5b0d8c19
#
_entry.id   a5546f371c6f4de60b352a9e5b0d8c19
#
_cell.length_a   1.000
_cell.length_b   1.000
_cell.length_c   1.000
_cell.angle_alpha   90.00
_cell.angle_beta   90.00
_cell.angle_gamma   90.00
#
_symmetry.space_group_name_H-M   'P 1'
#
loop_
_entity.id
_entity.type
_entity.pdbx_description
1 polymer ?
#
loop_
_entity_poly.entity_id
_entity_poly.type
_entity_poly.pdbx_seq_one_letter_code
_entity_poly.pdbx_strand_id
1 'polypeptide(L)'
;MTPVMKQLRGEVGKEGEELAGRILLATVKGDVHDIGKNIVRLFLQGSGFVVKDMGVDVPADKIIDEAVDTKADIIALSCLMSVTRDGVIDVVEELKKRGLRNDFSVLVGGRSTNEKWAKQIGCDKWAVDGPGAVEATRSLVEQ
;
A
#
# COMPACT_ATOMS: atom_id res chain seq x y z
N MET A 1 -2.20 11.05 -7.52
CA MET A 1 -1.11 11.02 -8.48
C MET A 1 -1.43 11.78 -9.74
N THR A 2 -0.53 12.58 -10.21
CA THR A 2 -0.77 13.41 -11.38
C THR A 2 -0.38 12.68 -12.65
N PRO A 3 -0.98 13.03 -13.80
CA PRO A 3 -0.58 12.46 -15.08
C PRO A 3 0.88 12.69 -15.42
N VAL A 4 1.42 13.83 -15.00
CA VAL A 4 2.82 14.13 -15.27
C VAL A 4 3.73 13.13 -14.57
N MET A 5 3.41 12.80 -13.32
CA MET A 5 4.18 11.82 -12.57
C MET A 5 4.16 10.45 -13.26
N LYS A 6 3.01 10.07 -13.76
CA LYS A 6 2.91 8.79 -14.46
C LYS A 6 3.78 8.79 -15.72
N GLN A 7 3.78 9.88 -16.44
CA GLN A 7 4.58 9.97 -17.65
C GLN A 7 6.06 9.87 -17.34
N LEU A 8 6.50 10.55 -16.30
CA LEU A 8 7.92 10.51 -15.93
C LEU A 8 8.33 9.10 -15.52
N ARG A 9 7.49 8.44 -14.76
CA ARG A 9 7.81 7.08 -14.37
C ARG A 9 7.86 6.16 -15.57
N GLY A 10 6.94 6.34 -16.50
CA GLY A 10 6.96 5.54 -17.70
C GLY A 10 8.21 5.71 -18.49
N GLU A 11 8.70 6.95 -18.59
CA GLU A 11 9.93 7.21 -19.29
C GLU A 11 11.14 6.60 -18.61
N VAL A 12 11.20 6.76 -17.29
CA VAL A 12 12.29 6.19 -16.52
C VAL A 12 12.26 4.68 -16.61
N GLY A 13 11.08 4.10 -16.53
CA GLY A 13 10.95 2.66 -16.56
C GLY A 13 11.37 2.03 -17.87
N LYS A 14 11.40 2.82 -18.92
CA LYS A 14 11.80 2.29 -20.23
C LYS A 14 13.22 1.81 -20.28
N GLU A 15 14.00 2.23 -19.33
CA GLU A 15 15.39 1.82 -19.34
C GLU A 15 15.60 0.41 -18.91
N GLY A 16 14.57 -0.33 -18.77
CA GLY A 16 14.73 -1.70 -18.45
C GLY A 16 13.48 -2.32 -17.98
N GLU A 17 12.62 -1.53 -17.41
CA GLU A 17 11.37 -2.08 -16.94
C GLU A 17 10.32 -1.03 -16.86
N GLU A 18 9.12 -1.48 -16.86
CA GLU A 18 7.96 -0.62 -16.71
C GLU A 18 7.74 -0.34 -15.25
N LEU A 19 7.83 0.90 -14.87
CA LEU A 19 7.52 1.29 -13.49
C LEU A 19 6.07 1.70 -13.44
N ALA A 20 5.21 0.78 -13.04
CA ALA A 20 3.78 1.06 -12.95
C ALA A 20 3.44 1.98 -11.79
N GLY A 21 4.29 2.01 -10.77
CA GLY A 21 4.08 2.87 -9.62
C GLY A 21 4.95 2.45 -8.46
N ARG A 22 4.97 3.26 -7.40
CA ARG A 22 5.75 2.97 -6.20
C ARG A 22 4.80 2.64 -5.06
N ILE A 23 5.07 1.51 -4.42
CA ILE A 23 4.24 0.99 -3.35
C ILE A 23 5.07 0.84 -2.10
N LEU A 24 4.56 1.37 -1.00
CA LEU A 24 5.14 1.12 0.31
C LEU A 24 4.30 0.03 0.97
N LEU A 25 4.92 -1.07 1.32
CA LEU A 25 4.24 -2.24 1.85
C LEU A 25 4.68 -2.49 3.28
N ALA A 26 3.74 -2.70 4.18
CA ALA A 26 4.05 -2.93 5.58
C ALA A 26 2.98 -3.77 6.25
N THR A 27 3.39 -4.54 7.26
CA THR A 27 2.47 -5.19 8.18
C THR A 27 2.30 -4.26 9.37
N VAL A 28 1.05 -4.00 9.75
CA VAL A 28 0.74 -2.95 10.72
C VAL A 28 1.22 -3.29 12.12
N LYS A 29 1.26 -2.25 12.96
CA LYS A 29 1.74 -2.39 14.34
C LYS A 29 1.02 -3.51 15.08
N GLY A 30 1.79 -4.29 15.78
CA GLY A 30 1.27 -5.41 16.57
C GLY A 30 1.15 -6.70 15.79
N ASP A 31 1.30 -6.65 14.47
CA ASP A 31 1.13 -7.81 13.62
C ASP A 31 2.50 -8.22 13.07
N VAL A 32 2.87 -9.48 13.29
CA VAL A 32 4.18 -9.97 12.87
C VAL A 32 4.10 -11.01 11.77
N HIS A 33 2.94 -11.14 11.13
CA HIS A 33 2.75 -12.11 10.06
C HIS A 33 3.35 -11.58 8.77
N ASP A 34 4.18 -12.38 8.15
CA ASP A 34 5.02 -11.96 7.05
C ASP A 34 4.77 -12.70 5.73
N ILE A 35 4.26 -13.91 5.81
CA ILE A 35 4.14 -14.76 4.62
C ILE A 35 3.21 -14.16 3.58
N GLY A 36 2.02 -13.76 3.99
CA GLY A 36 1.05 -13.17 3.06
C GLY A 36 1.57 -11.89 2.45
N LYS A 37 2.21 -11.06 3.26
CA LYS A 37 2.77 -9.81 2.79
C LYS A 37 3.87 -10.07 1.76
N ASN A 38 4.72 -11.05 2.01
CA ASN A 38 5.80 -11.36 1.08
C ASN A 38 5.28 -11.88 -0.25
N ILE A 39 4.20 -12.65 -0.22
CA ILE A 39 3.57 -13.12 -1.44
C ILE A 39 3.03 -11.94 -2.24
N VAL A 40 2.37 -11.02 -1.59
CA VAL A 40 1.86 -9.82 -2.25
C VAL A 40 3.01 -9.02 -2.86
N ARG A 41 4.11 -8.89 -2.14
CA ARG A 41 5.28 -8.18 -2.65
C ARG A 41 5.78 -8.80 -3.95
N LEU A 42 5.88 -10.14 -3.98
CA LEU A 42 6.36 -10.81 -5.18
C LEU A 42 5.43 -10.59 -6.37
N PHE A 43 4.12 -10.65 -6.15
CA PHE A 43 3.16 -10.39 -7.22
C PHE A 43 3.27 -8.96 -7.74
N LEU A 44 3.40 -7.99 -6.84
CA LEU A 44 3.49 -6.60 -7.24
C LEU A 44 4.79 -6.32 -7.99
N GLN A 45 5.90 -6.83 -7.50
CA GLN A 45 7.18 -6.66 -8.17
C GLN A 45 7.17 -7.33 -9.55
N GLY A 46 6.58 -8.51 -9.63
CA GLY A 46 6.48 -9.21 -10.90
C GLY A 46 5.59 -8.50 -11.92
N SER A 47 4.76 -7.60 -11.45
CA SER A 47 3.86 -6.83 -12.33
C SER A 47 4.41 -5.45 -12.67
N GLY A 48 5.65 -5.16 -12.30
CA GLY A 48 6.31 -3.92 -12.71
C GLY A 48 6.26 -2.79 -11.68
N PHE A 49 5.76 -3.05 -10.48
CA PHE A 49 5.75 -2.02 -9.44
C PHE A 49 7.05 -2.02 -8.66
N VAL A 50 7.46 -0.85 -8.21
CA VAL A 50 8.58 -0.72 -7.28
C VAL A 50 8.01 -0.82 -5.89
N VAL A 51 8.47 -1.81 -5.12
CA VAL A 51 7.92 -2.07 -3.78
C VAL A 51 9.00 -1.90 -2.73
N LYS A 52 8.73 -1.03 -1.78
CA LYS A 52 9.56 -0.88 -0.58
C LYS A 52 8.84 -1.62 0.54
N ASP A 53 9.46 -2.67 1.05
CA ASP A 53 8.89 -3.49 2.11
C ASP A 53 9.48 -3.06 3.45
N MET A 54 8.62 -2.56 4.33
CA MET A 54 9.08 -2.10 5.65
C MET A 54 9.12 -3.19 6.69
N GLY A 55 8.61 -4.38 6.37
CA GLY A 55 8.60 -5.48 7.31
C GLY A 55 7.33 -5.55 8.11
N VAL A 56 7.44 -6.02 9.35
CA VAL A 56 6.28 -6.28 10.20
C VAL A 56 6.30 -5.36 11.42
N ASP A 57 5.15 -5.26 12.09
CA ASP A 57 5.01 -4.49 13.33
C ASP A 57 5.48 -3.05 13.14
N VAL A 58 4.97 -2.39 12.10
CA VAL A 58 5.41 -1.03 11.76
C VAL A 58 4.39 -0.02 12.23
N PRO A 59 4.77 0.94 13.09
CA PRO A 59 3.84 1.96 13.57
C PRO A 59 3.41 2.91 12.45
N ALA A 60 2.22 3.49 12.62
CA ALA A 60 1.63 4.36 11.61
C ALA A 60 2.53 5.54 11.24
N ASP A 61 3.12 6.20 12.23
CA ASP A 61 3.95 7.36 11.97
C ASP A 61 5.16 7.02 11.09
N LYS A 62 5.76 5.85 11.32
CA LYS A 62 6.90 5.42 10.53
C LYS A 62 6.49 5.05 9.11
N ILE A 63 5.33 4.45 8.95
CA ILE A 63 4.82 4.12 7.63
C ILE A 63 4.65 5.40 6.80
N ILE A 64 4.07 6.42 7.41
CA ILE A 64 3.81 7.67 6.70
C ILE A 64 5.10 8.42 6.42
N ASP A 65 6.03 8.43 7.39
CA ASP A 65 7.32 9.06 7.17
C ASP A 65 8.03 8.45 5.96
N GLU A 66 8.02 7.13 5.87
CA GLU A 66 8.67 6.45 4.77
C GLU A 66 7.93 6.67 3.46
N ALA A 67 6.60 6.74 3.50
CA ALA A 67 5.81 7.00 2.31
C ALA A 67 6.16 8.36 1.70
N VAL A 68 6.35 9.35 2.56
CA VAL A 68 6.75 10.68 2.10
C VAL A 68 8.17 10.65 1.53
N ASP A 69 9.08 9.99 2.23
CA ASP A 69 10.48 9.92 1.80
C ASP A 69 10.66 9.21 0.47
N THR A 70 9.93 8.13 0.26
CA THR A 70 10.06 7.34 -0.97
C THR A 70 9.14 7.83 -2.08
N LYS A 71 8.30 8.80 -1.78
CA LYS A 71 7.32 9.32 -2.73
C LYS A 71 6.43 8.21 -3.25
N ALA A 72 5.93 7.40 -2.34
CA ALA A 72 5.06 6.29 -2.69
C ALA A 72 3.75 6.79 -3.27
N ASP A 73 3.19 6.05 -4.20
CA ASP A 73 1.86 6.33 -4.74
C ASP A 73 0.81 5.64 -3.91
N ILE A 74 1.16 4.48 -3.37
CA ILE A 74 0.22 3.62 -2.67
C ILE A 74 0.87 3.15 -1.38
N ILE A 75 0.10 3.19 -0.30
CA ILE A 75 0.48 2.57 0.96
C ILE A 75 -0.34 1.30 1.06
N ALA A 76 0.34 0.15 1.03
CA ALA A 76 -0.30 -1.16 1.09
C ALA A 76 -0.07 -1.76 2.47
N LEU A 77 -1.13 -2.10 3.15
CA LEU A 77 -1.08 -2.55 4.54
C LEU A 77 -1.57 -3.98 4.66
N SER A 78 -0.84 -4.79 5.40
CA SER A 78 -1.19 -6.16 5.71
C SER A 78 -1.63 -6.24 7.17
N CYS A 79 -2.80 -6.87 7.41
CA CYS A 79 -3.35 -7.00 8.75
C CYS A 79 -4.01 -8.37 8.84
N LEU A 80 -3.37 -9.29 9.57
CA LEU A 80 -3.83 -10.66 9.62
C LEU A 80 -4.75 -10.96 10.82
N MET A 81 -4.61 -10.21 11.91
CA MET A 81 -5.37 -10.45 13.12
C MET A 81 -6.39 -9.33 13.34
N SER A 82 -7.56 -9.70 13.85
CA SER A 82 -8.57 -8.68 14.12
C SER A 82 -8.10 -7.70 15.20
N VAL A 83 -7.29 -8.16 16.15
CA VAL A 83 -6.79 -7.28 17.21
C VAL A 83 -5.80 -6.25 16.69
N THR A 84 -5.24 -6.44 15.49
CA THR A 84 -4.30 -5.48 14.92
C THR A 84 -4.93 -4.57 13.89
N ARG A 85 -6.25 -4.66 13.69
CA ARG A 85 -6.95 -3.75 12.77
C ARG A 85 -6.76 -2.29 13.14
N ASP A 86 -6.56 -1.99 14.41
CA ASP A 86 -6.33 -0.62 14.84
C ASP A 86 -5.11 -0.02 14.19
N GLY A 87 -4.12 -0.86 13.85
CA GLY A 87 -2.94 -0.37 13.15
C GLY A 87 -3.25 0.21 11.78
N VAL A 88 -4.23 -0.38 11.09
CA VAL A 88 -4.67 0.15 9.80
C VAL A 88 -5.41 1.48 10.00
N ILE A 89 -6.29 1.50 10.99
CA ILE A 89 -7.04 2.71 11.30
C ILE A 89 -6.09 3.83 11.68
N ASP A 90 -5.06 3.52 12.45
CA ASP A 90 -4.07 4.52 12.85
C ASP A 90 -3.38 5.15 11.64
N VAL A 91 -3.08 4.36 10.61
CA VAL A 91 -2.45 4.90 9.41
C VAL A 91 -3.39 5.90 8.72
N VAL A 92 -4.64 5.53 8.55
CA VAL A 92 -5.61 6.40 7.89
C VAL A 92 -5.80 7.69 8.70
N GLU A 93 -5.93 7.56 10.02
CA GLU A 93 -6.13 8.72 10.87
C GLU A 93 -4.91 9.62 10.90
N GLU A 94 -3.73 9.04 10.91
CA GLU A 94 -2.50 9.84 10.92
C GLU A 94 -2.33 10.59 9.59
N LEU A 95 -2.70 9.96 8.47
CA LEU A 95 -2.68 10.64 7.18
C LEU A 95 -3.61 11.84 7.19
N LYS A 96 -4.80 11.68 7.75
CA LYS A 96 -5.76 12.80 7.86
C LYS A 96 -5.21 13.90 8.76
N LYS A 97 -4.64 13.52 9.88
CA LYS A 97 -4.10 14.46 10.84
C LYS A 97 -3.00 15.31 10.25
N ARG A 98 -2.17 14.71 9.40
CA ARG A 98 -1.06 15.43 8.75
C ARG A 98 -1.49 16.15 7.49
N GLY A 99 -2.75 16.02 7.07
CA GLY A 99 -3.21 16.64 5.83
C GLY A 99 -2.71 15.94 4.59
N LEU A 100 -2.33 14.66 4.70
CA LEU A 100 -1.74 13.90 3.60
C LEU A 100 -2.65 12.83 3.03
N ARG A 101 -3.88 12.72 3.52
CA ARG A 101 -4.73 11.59 3.13
C ARG A 101 -4.93 11.48 1.62
N ASN A 102 -5.05 12.62 0.94
CA ASN A 102 -5.29 12.62 -0.49
C ASN A 102 -4.03 12.48 -1.32
N ASP A 103 -2.88 12.48 -0.68
CA ASP A 103 -1.61 12.35 -1.40
C ASP A 103 -1.24 10.90 -1.64
N PHE A 104 -1.90 9.97 -0.99
CA PHE A 104 -1.60 8.54 -1.09
C PHE A 104 -2.89 7.76 -1.24
N SER A 105 -2.83 6.69 -2.03
CA SER A 105 -3.90 5.70 -2.05
C SER A 105 -3.58 4.65 -1.00
N VAL A 106 -4.59 4.16 -0.29
CA VAL A 106 -4.40 3.17 0.77
C VAL A 106 -5.07 1.87 0.36
N LEU A 107 -4.29 0.81 0.31
CA LEU A 107 -4.73 -0.54 0.00
C LEU A 107 -4.53 -1.38 1.24
N VAL A 108 -5.51 -2.18 1.61
CA VAL A 108 -5.39 -3.05 2.76
C VAL A 108 -5.79 -4.47 2.38
N GLY A 109 -5.16 -5.45 3.04
CA GLY A 109 -5.48 -6.84 2.86
C GLY A 109 -5.10 -7.63 4.09
N GLY A 110 -5.43 -8.92 4.05
CA GLY A 110 -5.14 -9.80 5.15
C GLY A 110 -6.38 -10.51 5.63
N ARG A 111 -6.18 -11.64 6.32
CA ARG A 111 -7.27 -12.54 6.68
C ARG A 111 -8.37 -11.89 7.53
N SER A 112 -7.99 -10.93 8.37
CA SER A 112 -8.96 -10.31 9.27
C SER A 112 -9.70 -9.15 8.62
N THR A 113 -9.42 -8.84 7.35
CA THR A 113 -9.98 -7.67 6.67
C THR A 113 -10.99 -8.11 5.63
N ASN A 114 -11.83 -7.16 5.23
CA ASN A 114 -12.76 -7.36 4.12
C ASN A 114 -13.05 -6.02 3.48
N GLU A 115 -13.69 -6.06 2.33
CA GLU A 115 -13.93 -4.85 1.54
C GLU A 115 -14.81 -3.85 2.28
N LYS A 116 -15.86 -4.35 2.92
CA LYS A 116 -16.79 -3.47 3.61
C LYS A 116 -16.09 -2.70 4.74
N TRP A 117 -15.33 -3.42 5.54
CA TRP A 117 -14.60 -2.80 6.65
C TRP A 117 -13.57 -1.79 6.12
N ALA A 118 -12.85 -2.15 5.05
CA ALA A 118 -11.85 -1.27 4.47
C ALA A 118 -12.49 0.06 4.06
N LYS A 119 -13.63 0.01 3.42
CA LYS A 119 -14.33 1.21 3.02
C LYS A 119 -14.80 2.03 4.22
N GLN A 120 -15.27 1.36 5.24
CA GLN A 120 -15.76 2.03 6.45
C GLN A 120 -14.69 2.84 7.14
N ILE A 121 -13.46 2.34 7.15
CA ILE A 121 -12.37 3.05 7.82
C ILE A 121 -11.64 4.04 6.91
N GLY A 122 -12.00 4.08 5.64
CA GLY A 122 -11.46 5.09 4.74
C GLY A 122 -10.32 4.64 3.85
N CYS A 123 -10.15 3.33 3.64
CA CYS A 123 -9.18 2.84 2.68
C CYS A 123 -9.74 2.93 1.27
N ASP A 124 -8.87 3.03 0.28
CA ASP A 124 -9.29 3.17 -1.11
C ASP A 124 -9.64 1.84 -1.76
N LYS A 125 -8.90 0.79 -1.41
CA LYS A 125 -9.11 -0.53 -1.98
C LYS A 125 -8.80 -1.61 -0.97
N TRP A 126 -9.35 -2.80 -1.25
CA TRP A 126 -9.10 -4.00 -0.47
C TRP A 126 -8.73 -5.12 -1.43
N ALA A 127 -7.82 -5.98 -1.03
CA ALA A 127 -7.41 -7.11 -1.84
C ALA A 127 -7.41 -8.39 -1.00
N VAL A 128 -7.85 -9.48 -1.61
CA VAL A 128 -7.94 -10.75 -0.90
C VAL A 128 -6.62 -11.52 -0.95
N ASP A 129 -5.83 -11.33 -2.01
CA ASP A 129 -4.61 -12.10 -2.22
C ASP A 129 -3.64 -11.32 -3.11
N GLY A 130 -2.56 -11.99 -3.55
CA GLY A 130 -1.56 -11.37 -4.41
C GLY A 130 -2.13 -10.89 -5.74
N PRO A 131 -2.80 -11.77 -6.51
CA PRO A 131 -3.40 -11.32 -7.77
C PRO A 131 -4.41 -10.19 -7.57
N GLY A 132 -5.21 -10.25 -6.51
CA GLY A 132 -6.14 -9.18 -6.21
C GLY A 132 -5.45 -7.88 -5.89
N ALA A 133 -4.30 -7.95 -5.22
CA ALA A 133 -3.51 -6.76 -4.93
C ALA A 133 -2.99 -6.10 -6.21
N VAL A 134 -2.53 -6.90 -7.16
CA VAL A 134 -2.08 -6.37 -8.44
C VAL A 134 -3.21 -5.64 -9.15
N GLU A 135 -4.38 -6.25 -9.19
CA GLU A 135 -5.52 -5.66 -9.86
C GLU A 135 -5.95 -4.35 -9.19
N ALA A 136 -6.02 -4.37 -7.86
CA ALA A 136 -6.40 -3.18 -7.11
C ALA A 136 -5.39 -2.05 -7.32
N THR A 137 -4.10 -2.40 -7.30
CA THR A 137 -3.03 -1.42 -7.46
C THR A 137 -3.07 -0.79 -8.85
N ARG A 138 -3.27 -1.60 -9.89
CA ARG A 138 -3.40 -1.07 -11.24
C ARG A 138 -4.57 -0.11 -11.35
N SER A 139 -5.68 -0.47 -10.74
CA SER A 139 -6.85 0.41 -10.74
C SER A 139 -6.54 1.75 -10.09
N LEU A 140 -5.79 1.74 -9.01
CA LEU A 140 -5.46 2.97 -8.28
C LEU A 140 -4.52 3.87 -9.07
N VAL A 141 -3.50 3.31 -9.71
CA VAL A 141 -2.53 4.15 -10.43
C VAL A 141 -3.05 4.63 -11.78
N GLU A 142 -4.10 4.00 -12.30
CA GLU A 142 -4.69 4.42 -13.57
C GLU A 142 -5.73 5.52 -13.43
N GLN A 143 -6.04 5.90 -12.22
CA GLN A 143 -7.03 6.95 -12.00
C GLN A 143 -6.48 8.34 -12.29
#